data_c98a5af574a6f4eaeffa8db828bdecf4
#
_entry.id   c98a5af574a6f4eaeffa8db828bdecf4
#
_cell.length_a   1.000
_cell.length_b   1.000
_cell.length_c   1.000
_cell.angle_alpha   90.00
_cell.angle_beta   90.00
_cell.angle_gamma   90.00
#
_symmetry.space_group_name_H-M   'P 1'
#
loop_
_entity.id
_entity.type
_entity.pdbx_description
1 polymer ?
#
loop_
_entity_poly.entity_id
_entity_poly.type
_entity_poly.pdbx_seq_one_letter_code
_entity_poly.pdbx_strand_id
1 'polypeptide(L)'
;MRVRVAIADDQPLVRDGFRVQLGLAGDMEFAGEASTGEQAVALARRERPDVLLMDVQMPVLDVIEATRRITADPRTSGVRVLVLTTFDVDQYVFAALRAGASGFLLKDATPEELLAAIRVVAAGEALLAPAATRHLVADFVSRPAVGRPDARLAGELTEREREVLVLIAQGLSNAEIAGRLVVSPATAKTHVSRILAKLGLRDRAQLVIAAYESGMITPGS
;
A
#
# COMPACT_ATOMS: atom_id res chain seq x y z
N MET A 1 11.89 14.79 11.15
CA MET A 1 11.89 13.36 11.52
C MET A 1 12.28 12.61 10.26
N ARG A 2 13.24 11.66 10.31
CA ARG A 2 13.64 10.87 9.14
C ARG A 2 12.73 9.67 9.03
N VAL A 3 12.41 9.28 7.79
CA VAL A 3 11.64 8.05 7.51
C VAL A 3 12.56 6.84 7.71
N ARG A 4 12.21 5.95 8.62
CA ARG A 4 12.95 4.71 8.90
C ARG A 4 12.53 3.63 7.90
N VAL A 5 13.49 3.16 7.09
CA VAL A 5 13.25 2.21 5.99
C VAL A 5 14.04 0.93 6.23
N ALA A 6 13.36 -0.21 6.20
CA ALA A 6 13.99 -1.54 6.19
C ALA A 6 13.82 -2.19 4.81
N ILE A 7 14.70 -3.15 4.50
CA ILE A 7 14.75 -3.82 3.20
C ILE A 7 14.70 -5.33 3.41
N ALA A 8 13.83 -6.01 2.66
CA ALA A 8 13.76 -7.46 2.60
C ALA A 8 13.84 -7.93 1.13
N ASP A 9 14.94 -8.56 0.78
CA ASP A 9 15.23 -9.06 -0.57
C ASP A 9 16.25 -10.21 -0.43
N ASP A 10 16.15 -11.28 -1.18
CA ASP A 10 17.07 -12.41 -1.10
C ASP A 10 18.42 -12.10 -1.76
N GLN A 11 18.49 -11.10 -2.66
CA GLN A 11 19.68 -10.72 -3.41
C GLN A 11 20.52 -9.68 -2.65
N PRO A 12 21.74 -10.01 -2.18
CA PRO A 12 22.57 -9.08 -1.42
C PRO A 12 22.89 -7.78 -2.19
N LEU A 13 23.15 -7.90 -3.50
CA LEU A 13 23.50 -6.74 -4.34
C LEU A 13 22.35 -5.74 -4.45
N VAL A 14 21.12 -6.23 -4.48
CA VAL A 14 19.89 -5.38 -4.51
C VAL A 14 19.76 -4.64 -3.17
N ARG A 15 19.94 -5.35 -2.05
CA ARG A 15 19.89 -4.72 -0.73
C ARG A 15 20.96 -3.64 -0.56
N ASP A 16 22.21 -3.92 -1.00
CA ASP A 16 23.30 -2.95 -0.97
C ASP A 16 23.00 -1.72 -1.84
N GLY A 17 22.42 -1.93 -3.03
CA GLY A 17 21.98 -0.84 -3.91
C GLY A 17 20.95 0.08 -3.24
N PHE A 18 19.91 -0.48 -2.68
CA PHE A 18 18.88 0.30 -1.97
C PHE A 18 19.44 0.99 -0.72
N ARG A 19 20.33 0.34 0.04
CA ARG A 19 20.97 0.94 1.21
C ARG A 19 21.78 2.19 0.83
N VAL A 20 22.52 2.14 -0.28
CA VAL A 20 23.25 3.31 -0.80
C VAL A 20 22.28 4.43 -1.18
N GLN A 21 21.21 4.13 -1.89
CA GLN A 21 20.20 5.13 -2.28
C GLN A 21 19.54 5.79 -1.07
N LEU A 22 19.16 5.00 -0.06
CA LEU A 22 18.61 5.53 1.19
C LEU A 22 19.62 6.42 1.93
N GLY A 23 20.90 6.05 1.92
CA GLY A 23 21.98 6.84 2.55
C GLY A 23 22.22 8.20 1.89
N LEU A 24 21.92 8.32 0.59
CA LEU A 24 22.00 9.58 -0.15
C LEU A 24 20.79 10.50 0.10
N ALA A 25 19.68 9.94 0.55
CA ALA A 25 18.48 10.70 0.87
C ALA A 25 18.58 11.28 2.30
N GLY A 26 18.68 12.59 2.42
CA GLY A 26 18.86 13.26 3.72
C GLY A 26 17.68 13.13 4.69
N ASP A 27 16.51 12.73 4.20
CA ASP A 27 15.25 12.58 4.93
C ASP A 27 14.92 11.11 5.28
N MET A 28 15.82 10.16 4.96
CA MET A 28 15.63 8.74 5.23
C MET A 28 16.71 8.16 6.14
N GLU A 29 16.40 7.04 6.80
CA GLU A 29 17.29 6.30 7.67
C GLU A 29 17.14 4.80 7.41
N PHE A 30 18.24 4.11 7.15
CA PHE A 30 18.25 2.66 7.01
C PHE A 30 18.07 1.99 8.38
N ALA A 31 17.01 1.21 8.54
CA ALA A 31 16.64 0.56 9.79
C ALA A 31 17.07 -0.93 9.89
N GLY A 32 17.50 -1.53 8.78
CA GLY A 32 17.96 -2.91 8.76
C GLY A 32 17.56 -3.67 7.51
N GLU A 33 18.07 -4.92 7.41
CA GLU A 33 17.81 -5.77 6.26
C GLU A 33 17.43 -7.21 6.63
N ALA A 34 16.78 -7.92 5.71
CA ALA A 34 16.37 -9.30 5.78
C ALA A 34 16.58 -9.98 4.41
N SER A 35 16.81 -11.29 4.40
CA SER A 35 16.96 -12.09 3.16
C SER A 35 15.86 -13.13 2.98
N THR A 36 14.93 -13.24 3.93
CA THR A 36 13.78 -14.15 3.87
C THR A 36 12.53 -13.48 4.44
N GLY A 37 11.34 -13.99 4.08
CA GLY A 37 10.09 -13.48 4.63
C GLY A 37 9.99 -13.62 6.16
N GLU A 38 10.52 -14.70 6.75
CA GLU A 38 10.56 -14.86 8.22
C GLU A 38 11.45 -13.82 8.89
N GLN A 39 12.62 -13.56 8.31
CA GLN A 39 13.52 -12.51 8.81
C GLN A 39 12.89 -11.13 8.64
N ALA A 40 12.13 -10.87 7.56
CA ALA A 40 11.40 -9.64 7.36
C ALA A 40 10.35 -9.40 8.46
N VAL A 41 9.59 -10.43 8.86
CA VAL A 41 8.65 -10.35 9.99
C VAL A 41 9.38 -10.08 11.30
N ALA A 42 10.49 -10.76 11.58
CA ALA A 42 11.31 -10.54 12.77
C ALA A 42 11.92 -9.13 12.80
N LEU A 43 12.40 -8.64 11.66
CA LEU A 43 12.94 -7.30 11.47
C LEU A 43 11.87 -6.23 11.75
N ALA A 44 10.69 -6.37 11.16
CA ALA A 44 9.57 -5.47 11.39
C ALA A 44 9.20 -5.34 12.87
N ARG A 45 9.19 -6.46 13.61
CA ARG A 45 8.90 -6.49 15.05
C ARG A 45 9.97 -5.82 15.89
N ARG A 46 11.24 -6.02 15.55
CA ARG A 46 12.37 -5.48 16.29
C ARG A 46 12.59 -4.00 16.04
N GLU A 47 12.64 -3.60 14.76
CA GLU A 47 13.01 -2.25 14.35
C GLU A 47 11.83 -1.31 14.21
N ARG A 48 10.63 -1.84 13.94
CA ARG A 48 9.41 -1.06 13.67
C ARG A 48 9.66 0.08 12.68
N PRO A 49 10.15 -0.22 11.46
CA PRO A 49 10.39 0.80 10.45
C PRO A 49 9.07 1.47 10.03
N ASP A 50 9.14 2.70 9.51
CA ASP A 50 7.99 3.35 8.91
C ASP A 50 7.57 2.65 7.60
N VAL A 51 8.59 2.23 6.81
CA VAL A 51 8.40 1.51 5.54
C VAL A 51 9.31 0.29 5.49
N LEU A 52 8.75 -0.84 5.10
CA LEU A 52 9.47 -2.06 4.77
C LEU A 52 9.37 -2.30 3.27
N LEU A 53 10.48 -2.15 2.55
CA LEU A 53 10.62 -2.60 1.17
C LEU A 53 10.70 -4.11 1.16
N MET A 54 9.83 -4.80 0.41
CA MET A 54 9.80 -6.26 0.45
C MET A 54 9.65 -6.85 -0.95
N ASP A 55 10.63 -7.67 -1.33
CA ASP A 55 10.59 -8.40 -2.59
C ASP A 55 9.46 -9.42 -2.62
N VAL A 56 8.87 -9.60 -3.82
CA VAL A 56 7.86 -10.65 -4.05
C VAL A 56 8.46 -12.04 -3.92
N GLN A 57 9.67 -12.24 -4.43
CA GLN A 57 10.32 -13.54 -4.50
C GLN A 57 11.35 -13.71 -3.37
N MET A 58 10.89 -14.17 -2.23
CA MET A 58 11.77 -14.52 -1.11
C MET A 58 11.61 -15.99 -0.71
N PRO A 59 12.71 -16.66 -0.29
CA PRO A 59 12.64 -18.03 0.21
C PRO A 59 11.97 -18.10 1.59
N VAL A 60 11.59 -19.32 1.97
CA VAL A 60 11.04 -19.73 3.27
C VAL A 60 9.61 -19.27 3.51
N LEU A 61 9.34 -17.98 3.43
CA LEU A 61 8.00 -17.40 3.61
C LEU A 61 7.75 -16.41 2.49
N ASP A 62 6.64 -16.61 1.76
CA ASP A 62 6.27 -15.72 0.66
C ASP A 62 5.85 -14.32 1.15
N VAL A 63 5.87 -13.37 0.23
CA VAL A 63 5.56 -11.95 0.50
C VAL A 63 4.14 -11.75 1.05
N ILE A 64 3.17 -12.54 0.59
CA ILE A 64 1.76 -12.40 0.98
C ILE A 64 1.58 -12.78 2.45
N GLU A 65 2.12 -13.94 2.84
CA GLU A 65 2.04 -14.41 4.21
C GLU A 65 2.91 -13.56 5.15
N ALA A 66 4.11 -13.12 4.72
CA ALA A 66 4.93 -12.19 5.47
C ALA A 66 4.19 -10.87 5.72
N THR A 67 3.60 -10.28 4.68
CA THR A 67 2.78 -9.07 4.77
C THR A 67 1.63 -9.27 5.75
N ARG A 68 0.87 -10.37 5.62
CA ARG A 68 -0.25 -10.67 6.53
C ARG A 68 0.20 -10.74 7.99
N ARG A 69 1.31 -11.40 8.30
CA ARG A 69 1.85 -11.48 9.67
C ARG A 69 2.29 -10.13 10.21
N ILE A 70 2.89 -9.28 9.38
CA ILE A 70 3.29 -7.92 9.76
C ILE A 70 2.07 -7.05 10.01
N THR A 71 1.07 -7.13 9.15
CA THR A 71 -0.12 -6.25 9.23
C THR A 71 -1.10 -6.67 10.31
N ALA A 72 -1.18 -7.95 10.64
CA ALA A 72 -2.04 -8.48 11.70
C ALA A 72 -1.46 -8.32 13.12
N ASP A 73 -0.16 -8.10 13.27
CA ASP A 73 0.49 -7.97 14.57
C ASP A 73 0.34 -6.52 15.10
N PRO A 74 -0.31 -6.29 16.26
CA PRO A 74 -0.46 -4.94 16.82
C PRO A 74 0.87 -4.21 17.06
N ARG A 75 1.97 -4.95 17.28
CA ARG A 75 3.30 -4.37 17.51
C ARG A 75 3.91 -3.75 16.26
N THR A 76 3.45 -4.14 15.10
CA THR A 76 3.89 -3.67 13.78
C THR A 76 2.80 -2.91 13.02
N SER A 77 1.75 -2.47 13.73
CA SER A 77 0.62 -1.75 13.13
C SER A 77 1.02 -0.45 12.39
N GLY A 78 2.14 0.17 12.78
CA GLY A 78 2.70 1.35 12.10
C GLY A 78 3.57 1.04 10.89
N VAL A 79 4.01 -0.22 10.71
CA VAL A 79 4.88 -0.62 9.60
C VAL A 79 4.07 -0.70 8.30
N ARG A 80 4.49 0.01 7.28
CA ARG A 80 3.89 -0.03 5.94
C ARG A 80 4.75 -0.86 5.01
N VAL A 81 4.13 -1.82 4.34
CA VAL A 81 4.83 -2.72 3.41
C VAL A 81 4.71 -2.18 2.00
N LEU A 82 5.85 -1.83 1.38
CA LEU A 82 5.96 -1.49 -0.03
C LEU A 82 6.57 -2.69 -0.76
N VAL A 83 5.76 -3.35 -1.58
CA VAL A 83 6.18 -4.55 -2.30
C VAL A 83 6.97 -4.16 -3.54
N LEU A 84 8.13 -4.81 -3.75
CA LEU A 84 8.98 -4.65 -4.93
C LEU A 84 8.84 -5.87 -5.83
N THR A 85 8.71 -5.65 -7.14
CA THR A 85 8.56 -6.75 -8.10
C THR A 85 9.25 -6.48 -9.43
N THR A 86 9.50 -7.54 -10.19
CA THR A 86 9.82 -7.50 -11.61
C THR A 86 8.56 -7.64 -12.46
N PHE A 87 8.59 -7.28 -13.74
CA PHE A 87 7.50 -6.99 -14.67
C PHE A 87 6.33 -8.00 -14.83
N ASP A 88 6.36 -9.21 -14.28
CA ASP A 88 5.45 -10.30 -14.70
C ASP A 88 4.50 -10.82 -13.60
N VAL A 89 4.05 -9.99 -12.63
CA VAL A 89 3.43 -10.56 -11.42
C VAL A 89 2.08 -9.96 -11.04
N ASP A 90 1.18 -9.76 -11.99
CA ASP A 90 -0.18 -9.23 -11.77
C ASP A 90 -0.95 -9.97 -10.66
N GLN A 91 -0.83 -11.31 -10.60
CA GLN A 91 -1.53 -12.12 -9.60
C GLN A 91 -1.06 -11.91 -8.13
N TYR A 92 0.20 -11.50 -7.91
CA TYR A 92 0.73 -11.26 -6.57
C TYR A 92 0.38 -9.87 -6.03
N VAL A 93 0.20 -8.88 -6.92
CA VAL A 93 -0.14 -7.49 -6.54
C VAL A 93 -1.41 -7.47 -5.70
N PHE A 94 -2.46 -8.07 -6.22
CA PHE A 94 -3.76 -8.10 -5.56
C PHE A 94 -3.72 -8.85 -4.23
N ALA A 95 -3.08 -10.04 -4.23
CA ALA A 95 -2.97 -10.83 -3.02
C ALA A 95 -2.15 -10.13 -1.92
N ALA A 96 -1.07 -9.43 -2.30
CA ALA A 96 -0.25 -8.64 -1.37
C ALA A 96 -1.03 -7.44 -0.80
N LEU A 97 -1.77 -6.72 -1.64
CA LEU A 97 -2.62 -5.62 -1.18
C LEU A 97 -3.74 -6.11 -0.25
N ARG A 98 -4.40 -7.24 -0.56
CA ARG A 98 -5.36 -7.89 0.35
C ARG A 98 -4.73 -8.34 1.66
N ALA A 99 -3.46 -8.75 1.65
CA ALA A 99 -2.71 -9.07 2.85
C ALA A 99 -2.34 -7.84 3.68
N GLY A 100 -2.55 -6.63 3.16
CA GLY A 100 -2.32 -5.35 3.83
C GLY A 100 -1.09 -4.59 3.35
N ALA A 101 -0.53 -4.89 2.17
CA ALA A 101 0.51 -4.06 1.57
C ALA A 101 -0.02 -2.65 1.30
N SER A 102 0.82 -1.65 1.56
CA SER A 102 0.49 -0.22 1.41
C SER A 102 0.82 0.32 0.03
N GLY A 103 1.51 -0.44 -0.78
CA GLY A 103 1.88 -0.04 -2.13
C GLY A 103 2.73 -1.08 -2.84
N PHE A 104 3.06 -0.73 -4.09
CA PHE A 104 3.72 -1.60 -5.02
C PHE A 104 4.61 -0.78 -5.95
N LEU A 105 5.82 -1.24 -6.20
CA LEU A 105 6.80 -0.59 -7.08
C LEU A 105 7.55 -1.63 -7.90
N LEU A 106 7.88 -1.28 -9.14
CA LEU A 106 8.73 -2.10 -9.98
C LEU A 106 10.20 -1.99 -9.55
N LYS A 107 10.95 -3.08 -9.60
CA LYS A 107 12.40 -3.09 -9.25
C LYS A 107 13.27 -2.31 -10.23
N ASP A 108 12.78 -2.03 -11.43
CA ASP A 108 13.43 -1.19 -12.45
C ASP A 108 13.10 0.30 -12.31
N ALA A 109 12.32 0.68 -11.28
CA ALA A 109 12.06 2.07 -10.97
C ALA A 109 13.37 2.83 -10.71
N THR A 110 13.41 4.08 -11.13
CA THR A 110 14.56 4.95 -10.88
C THR A 110 14.74 5.21 -9.37
N PRO A 111 15.96 5.58 -8.93
CA PRO A 111 16.18 5.98 -7.54
C PRO A 111 15.22 7.07 -7.04
N GLU A 112 14.92 8.04 -7.90
CA GLU A 112 14.01 9.14 -7.59
C GLU A 112 12.58 8.65 -7.38
N GLU A 113 12.11 7.70 -8.20
CA GLU A 113 10.80 7.07 -8.08
C GLU A 113 10.70 6.25 -6.81
N LEU A 114 11.73 5.47 -6.48
CA LEU A 114 11.80 4.71 -5.23
C LEU A 114 11.69 5.62 -4.00
N LEU A 115 12.49 6.69 -3.94
CA LEU A 115 12.48 7.62 -2.82
C LEU A 115 11.14 8.37 -2.72
N ALA A 116 10.53 8.73 -3.86
CA ALA A 116 9.19 9.33 -3.88
C ALA A 116 8.13 8.34 -3.39
N ALA A 117 8.19 7.08 -3.81
CA ALA A 117 7.33 6.00 -3.36
C ALA A 117 7.37 5.80 -1.85
N ILE A 118 8.58 5.75 -1.28
CA ILE A 118 8.78 5.62 0.16
C ILE A 118 8.14 6.79 0.93
N ARG A 119 8.30 8.04 0.44
CA ARG A 119 7.68 9.22 1.08
C ARG A 119 6.16 9.15 1.07
N VAL A 120 5.58 8.78 -0.06
CA VAL A 120 4.12 8.63 -0.23
C VAL A 120 3.58 7.57 0.73
N VAL A 121 4.22 6.40 0.75
CA VAL A 121 3.81 5.30 1.64
C VAL A 121 3.99 5.69 3.10
N ALA A 122 5.11 6.31 3.49
CA ALA A 122 5.35 6.78 4.85
C ALA A 122 4.31 7.81 5.32
N ALA A 123 3.78 8.62 4.41
CA ALA A 123 2.71 9.57 4.71
C ALA A 123 1.32 8.92 4.91
N GLY A 124 1.20 7.61 4.72
CA GLY A 124 -0.08 6.87 4.77
C GLY A 124 -0.90 7.01 3.48
N GLU A 125 -0.31 7.57 2.45
CA GLU A 125 -0.90 7.58 1.12
C GLU A 125 -0.48 6.29 0.40
N ALA A 126 -1.40 5.61 -0.30
CA ALA A 126 -1.02 4.42 -1.05
C ALA A 126 -0.35 4.80 -2.35
N LEU A 127 0.76 4.16 -2.63
CA LEU A 127 1.37 4.20 -3.95
C LEU A 127 0.74 3.10 -4.82
N LEU A 128 -0.42 3.40 -5.36
CA LEU A 128 -0.99 2.61 -6.44
C LEU A 128 -0.73 3.39 -7.74
N ALA A 129 0.29 2.98 -8.48
CA ALA A 129 0.48 3.49 -9.82
C ALA A 129 -0.83 3.31 -10.62
N PRO A 130 -1.22 4.23 -11.51
CA PRO A 130 -2.46 4.09 -12.29
C PRO A 130 -2.56 2.74 -13.04
N ALA A 131 -1.42 2.16 -13.40
CA ALA A 131 -1.33 0.81 -13.95
C ALA A 131 -1.74 -0.25 -12.92
N ALA A 132 -1.20 -0.21 -11.70
CA ALA A 132 -1.53 -1.15 -10.63
C ALA A 132 -3.01 -1.04 -10.21
N THR A 133 -3.59 0.17 -10.20
CA THR A 133 -5.02 0.37 -9.98
C THR A 133 -5.86 -0.26 -11.10
N ARG A 134 -5.45 -0.10 -12.37
CA ARG A 134 -6.14 -0.75 -13.51
C ARG A 134 -6.06 -2.27 -13.44
N HIS A 135 -4.94 -2.86 -13.03
CA HIS A 135 -4.79 -4.30 -12.84
C HIS A 135 -5.64 -4.81 -11.66
N LEU A 136 -5.68 -4.07 -10.55
CA LEU A 136 -6.63 -4.33 -9.45
C LEU A 136 -8.07 -4.40 -9.96
N VAL A 137 -8.48 -3.44 -10.76
CA VAL A 137 -9.82 -3.38 -11.38
C VAL A 137 -10.05 -4.58 -12.28
N ALA A 138 -9.09 -4.92 -13.16
CA ALA A 138 -9.21 -6.03 -14.10
C ALA A 138 -9.33 -7.40 -13.38
N ASP A 139 -8.60 -7.59 -12.28
CA ASP A 139 -8.65 -8.82 -11.49
C ASP A 139 -9.99 -8.93 -10.70
N PHE A 140 -10.56 -7.81 -10.26
CA PHE A 140 -11.93 -7.79 -9.73
C PHE A 140 -12.98 -8.13 -10.78
N VAL A 141 -12.82 -7.68 -12.03
CA VAL A 141 -13.74 -8.00 -13.14
C VAL A 141 -13.74 -9.49 -13.47
N SER A 142 -12.56 -10.12 -13.39
CA SER A 142 -12.39 -11.53 -13.79
C SER A 142 -12.86 -12.54 -12.74
N ARG A 143 -13.10 -12.11 -11.49
CA ARG A 143 -13.56 -13.00 -10.41
C ARG A 143 -15.07 -12.87 -10.22
N PRO A 144 -15.81 -14.02 -10.08
CA PRO A 144 -17.20 -13.95 -9.68
C PRO A 144 -17.32 -13.19 -8.35
N ALA A 145 -18.24 -12.25 -8.27
CA ALA A 145 -18.53 -11.52 -7.05
C ALA A 145 -18.84 -12.50 -5.91
N VAL A 146 -17.85 -12.81 -5.09
CA VAL A 146 -18.00 -13.62 -3.89
C VAL A 146 -18.35 -12.65 -2.76
N GLY A 147 -19.63 -12.37 -2.63
CA GLY A 147 -20.15 -11.64 -1.48
C GLY A 147 -21.28 -10.69 -1.88
N ARG A 148 -22.33 -10.68 -1.07
CA ARG A 148 -23.32 -9.61 -1.07
C ARG A 148 -22.59 -8.30 -0.75
N PRO A 149 -23.01 -7.16 -1.35
CA PRO A 149 -22.50 -5.85 -0.97
C PRO A 149 -22.46 -5.74 0.56
N ASP A 150 -21.30 -5.42 1.13
CA ASP A 150 -21.23 -5.25 2.58
C ASP A 150 -22.01 -3.98 2.97
N ALA A 151 -23.28 -4.19 3.32
CA ALA A 151 -24.20 -3.13 3.70
C ALA A 151 -23.68 -2.33 4.93
N ARG A 152 -22.69 -2.85 5.67
CA ARG A 152 -22.06 -2.15 6.80
C ARG A 152 -21.25 -0.95 6.31
N LEU A 153 -20.42 -1.14 5.27
CA LEU A 153 -19.63 -0.04 4.68
C LEU A 153 -20.52 1.12 4.19
N ALA A 154 -21.67 0.78 3.59
CA ALA A 154 -22.62 1.79 3.15
C ALA A 154 -23.33 2.53 4.31
N GLY A 155 -23.46 1.89 5.49
CA GLY A 155 -24.11 2.48 6.67
C GLY A 155 -23.19 3.37 7.53
N GLU A 156 -21.88 3.10 7.53
CA GLU A 156 -20.91 3.81 8.38
C GLU A 156 -20.42 5.14 7.79
N LEU A 157 -20.50 5.28 6.47
CA LEU A 157 -20.03 6.47 5.76
C LEU A 157 -21.16 7.45 5.45
N THR A 158 -20.89 8.73 5.64
CA THR A 158 -21.76 9.80 5.12
C THR A 158 -21.76 9.79 3.59
N GLU A 159 -22.75 10.43 2.97
CA GLU A 159 -22.82 10.53 1.51
C GLU A 159 -21.54 11.16 0.91
N ARG A 160 -21.02 12.21 1.54
CA ARG A 160 -19.75 12.85 1.12
C ARG A 160 -18.53 11.93 1.26
N GLU A 161 -18.46 11.12 2.29
CA GLU A 161 -17.39 10.14 2.47
C GLU A 161 -17.48 9.01 1.43
N ARG A 162 -18.68 8.60 1.04
CA ARG A 162 -18.88 7.64 -0.05
C ARG A 162 -18.42 8.20 -1.39
N GLU A 163 -18.78 9.46 -1.71
CA GLU A 163 -18.27 10.13 -2.92
C GLU A 163 -16.72 10.12 -2.94
N VAL A 164 -16.09 10.49 -1.82
CA VAL A 164 -14.63 10.49 -1.71
C VAL A 164 -14.08 9.08 -1.88
N LEU A 165 -14.68 8.06 -1.28
CA LEU A 165 -14.24 6.66 -1.40
C LEU A 165 -14.32 6.17 -2.85
N VAL A 166 -15.36 6.52 -3.59
CA VAL A 166 -15.50 6.23 -5.03
C VAL A 166 -14.34 6.85 -5.83
N LEU A 167 -14.03 8.12 -5.59
CA LEU A 167 -12.93 8.81 -6.28
C LEU A 167 -11.56 8.20 -5.93
N ILE A 168 -11.38 7.77 -4.67
CA ILE A 168 -10.18 7.04 -4.23
C ILE A 168 -10.03 5.73 -5.03
N ALA A 169 -11.10 4.97 -5.16
CA ALA A 169 -11.07 3.70 -5.87
C ALA A 169 -10.92 3.85 -7.38
N GLN A 170 -11.27 5.00 -7.94
CA GLN A 170 -10.95 5.40 -9.32
C GLN A 170 -9.48 5.82 -9.49
N GLY A 171 -8.68 5.84 -8.42
CA GLY A 171 -7.25 6.16 -8.45
C GLY A 171 -6.91 7.66 -8.34
N LEU A 172 -7.87 8.55 -8.05
CA LEU A 172 -7.62 9.98 -7.97
C LEU A 172 -6.77 10.32 -6.73
N SER A 173 -5.78 11.18 -6.88
CA SER A 173 -5.01 11.78 -5.77
C SER A 173 -5.86 12.74 -4.93
N ASN A 174 -5.37 13.13 -3.75
CA ASN A 174 -6.07 14.12 -2.91
C ASN A 174 -6.24 15.48 -3.61
N ALA A 175 -5.31 15.87 -4.48
CA ALA A 175 -5.41 17.09 -5.28
C ALA A 175 -6.52 17.00 -6.34
N GLU A 176 -6.61 15.87 -7.05
CA GLU A 176 -7.64 15.60 -8.05
C GLU A 176 -9.04 15.48 -7.40
N ILE A 177 -9.13 14.79 -6.25
CA ILE A 177 -10.36 14.73 -5.45
C ILE A 177 -10.80 16.14 -5.03
N ALA A 178 -9.85 16.96 -4.56
CA ALA A 178 -10.13 18.35 -4.16
C ALA A 178 -10.69 19.18 -5.34
N GLY A 179 -10.08 19.05 -6.52
CA GLY A 179 -10.57 19.69 -7.75
C GLY A 179 -11.96 19.21 -8.14
N ARG A 180 -12.20 17.90 -8.11
CA ARG A 180 -13.49 17.29 -8.49
C ARG A 180 -14.64 17.70 -7.55
N LEU A 181 -14.33 17.82 -6.26
CA LEU A 181 -15.31 18.11 -5.20
C LEU A 181 -15.39 19.60 -4.83
N VAL A 182 -14.59 20.44 -5.48
CA VAL A 182 -14.50 21.89 -5.23
C VAL A 182 -14.19 22.21 -3.76
N VAL A 183 -13.16 21.52 -3.22
CA VAL A 183 -12.68 21.72 -1.84
C VAL A 183 -11.17 21.94 -1.83
N SER A 184 -10.58 22.27 -0.68
CA SER A 184 -9.12 22.34 -0.55
C SER A 184 -8.49 20.94 -0.50
N PRO A 185 -7.20 20.77 -0.93
CA PRO A 185 -6.49 19.51 -0.75
C PRO A 185 -6.42 19.05 0.71
N ALA A 186 -6.33 19.98 1.66
CA ALA A 186 -6.36 19.69 3.09
C ALA A 186 -7.72 19.12 3.53
N THR A 187 -8.81 19.62 2.97
CA THR A 187 -10.17 19.09 3.21
C THR A 187 -10.32 17.68 2.64
N ALA A 188 -9.81 17.42 1.40
CA ALA A 188 -9.82 16.10 0.82
C ALA A 188 -9.02 15.11 1.69
N LYS A 189 -7.81 15.47 2.14
CA LYS A 189 -6.99 14.67 3.07
C LYS A 189 -7.74 14.38 4.37
N THR A 190 -8.48 15.34 4.92
CA THR A 190 -9.29 15.14 6.13
C THR A 190 -10.40 14.12 5.90
N HIS A 191 -11.10 14.16 4.76
CA HIS A 191 -12.10 13.14 4.43
C HIS A 191 -11.48 11.76 4.33
N VAL A 192 -10.34 11.60 3.64
CA VAL A 192 -9.61 10.33 3.55
C VAL A 192 -9.27 9.79 4.94
N SER A 193 -8.69 10.63 5.82
CA SER A 193 -8.33 10.23 7.19
C SER A 193 -9.56 9.80 8.01
N ARG A 194 -10.70 10.48 7.85
CA ARG A 194 -11.95 10.12 8.54
C ARG A 194 -12.50 8.77 8.05
N ILE A 195 -12.45 8.52 6.75
CA ILE A 195 -12.89 7.24 6.18
C ILE A 195 -12.03 6.11 6.70
N LEU A 196 -10.68 6.28 6.69
CA LEU A 196 -9.74 5.30 7.26
C LEU A 196 -10.07 4.99 8.73
N ALA A 197 -10.27 6.02 9.55
CA ALA A 197 -10.60 5.86 10.96
C ALA A 197 -11.94 5.15 11.19
N LYS A 198 -12.98 5.48 10.42
CA LYS A 198 -14.31 4.87 10.52
C LYS A 198 -14.30 3.40 10.14
N LEU A 199 -13.56 3.06 9.08
CA LEU A 199 -13.49 1.69 8.59
C LEU A 199 -12.40 0.86 9.26
N GLY A 200 -11.60 1.45 10.17
CA GLY A 200 -10.48 0.77 10.82
C GLY A 200 -9.37 0.35 9.86
N LEU A 201 -9.23 1.05 8.73
CA LEU A 201 -8.27 0.75 7.68
C LEU A 201 -6.98 1.55 7.87
N ARG A 202 -5.84 0.97 7.45
CA ARG A 202 -4.50 1.50 7.75
C ARG A 202 -4.04 2.59 6.77
N ASP A 203 -4.38 2.43 5.51
CA ASP A 203 -3.91 3.29 4.42
C ASP A 203 -4.88 3.31 3.24
N ARG A 204 -4.54 4.13 2.25
CA ARG A 204 -5.37 4.34 1.06
C ARG A 204 -5.53 3.08 0.20
N ALA A 205 -4.55 2.16 0.17
CA ALA A 205 -4.68 0.92 -0.60
C ALA A 205 -5.82 0.05 -0.07
N GLN A 206 -5.96 0.01 1.25
CA GLN A 206 -7.05 -0.70 1.91
C GLN A 206 -8.42 -0.08 1.62
N LEU A 207 -8.50 1.25 1.42
CA LEU A 207 -9.73 1.91 0.98
C LEU A 207 -10.15 1.46 -0.43
N VAL A 208 -9.20 1.36 -1.35
CA VAL A 208 -9.46 0.86 -2.72
C VAL A 208 -10.01 -0.55 -2.65
N ILE A 209 -9.36 -1.45 -1.93
CA ILE A 209 -9.81 -2.85 -1.78
C ILE A 209 -11.22 -2.91 -1.18
N ALA A 210 -11.46 -2.20 -0.08
CA ALA A 210 -12.76 -2.16 0.59
C ALA A 210 -13.88 -1.65 -0.33
N ALA A 211 -13.62 -0.63 -1.15
CA ALA A 211 -14.58 -0.08 -2.09
C ALA A 211 -15.01 -1.12 -3.15
N TYR A 212 -14.05 -1.90 -3.67
CA TYR A 212 -14.34 -2.96 -4.63
C TYR A 212 -15.00 -4.18 -3.97
N GLU A 213 -14.48 -4.65 -2.83
CA GLU A 213 -15.05 -5.82 -2.11
C GLU A 213 -16.48 -5.57 -1.63
N SER A 214 -16.81 -4.34 -1.26
CA SER A 214 -18.18 -3.97 -0.87
C SER A 214 -19.15 -3.88 -2.04
N GLY A 215 -18.69 -4.00 -3.29
CA GLY A 215 -19.54 -3.79 -4.48
C GLY A 215 -20.02 -2.34 -4.66
N MET A 216 -19.45 -1.39 -3.93
CA MET A 216 -19.77 0.04 -4.05
C MET A 216 -19.33 0.59 -5.41
N ILE A 217 -18.34 -0.04 -6.01
CA ILE A 217 -17.85 0.23 -7.36
C ILE A 217 -17.82 -1.07 -8.13
N THR A 218 -18.40 -1.02 -9.31
CA THR A 218 -18.25 -2.07 -10.32
C THR A 218 -17.22 -1.61 -11.34
N PRO A 219 -16.28 -2.47 -11.75
CA PRO A 219 -15.33 -2.15 -12.79
C PRO A 219 -16.04 -1.72 -14.08
N GLY A 220 -15.70 -0.53 -14.61
CA GLY A 220 -16.29 -0.01 -15.85
C GLY A 220 -17.50 0.92 -15.68
N SER A 221 -17.89 1.28 -14.46
CA SER A 221 -18.90 2.31 -14.18
C SER A 221 -18.29 3.71 -14.07
#